data_c555962cb29ef4599c0fec9a05d06ada
#
_entry.id   c555962cb29ef4599c0fec9a05d06ada
#
_cell.length_a   1.000
_cell.length_b   1.000
_cell.length_c   1.000
_cell.angle_alpha   90.00
_cell.angle_beta   90.00
_cell.angle_gamma   90.00
#
_symmetry.space_group_name_H-M   'P 1'
#
loop_
_entity.id
_entity.type
_entity.pdbx_description
1 polymer ?
#
loop_
_entity_poly.entity_id
_entity_poly.type
_entity_poly.pdbx_seq_one_letter_code
_entity_poly.pdbx_strand_id
1 'polypeptide(L)'
;MPLTPDHLKMTPFYGFFHYLSWTVYQMWFRGEVFGTENFPMEGPFLIASNHASHLDPPIVGSQVARQMRFFARKSLWNSPIARWWLDHVETIPVERDSGDIGAIKRVIQALRENRSVVLFPEGTRSPDGHLQKAKPGVGLMACKTGVPVVPCRVYGSFAAFGKGMKIPNFGSPVTVVFGPPIPASEYDEPTAGKARYEVAAQRIMARIAAIAEPRYAVI
;
A
#
# COMPACT_ATOMS: atom_id res chain seq x y z
N MET A 1 10.75 20.23 -17.92
CA MET A 1 10.15 19.35 -16.93
C MET A 1 8.77 19.90 -16.61
N PRO A 2 7.65 19.25 -16.93
CA PRO A 2 6.33 19.78 -16.62
C PRO A 2 6.22 19.88 -15.10
N LEU A 3 5.75 21.04 -14.62
CA LEU A 3 5.49 21.27 -13.20
C LEU A 3 4.42 20.27 -12.75
N THR A 4 4.76 19.45 -11.75
CA THR A 4 3.81 18.51 -11.14
C THR A 4 2.62 19.31 -10.58
N PRO A 5 1.37 18.95 -10.90
CA PRO A 5 0.21 19.58 -10.30
C PRO A 5 0.30 19.63 -8.77
N ASP A 6 -0.18 20.68 -8.13
CA ASP A 6 0.02 20.93 -6.69
C ASP A 6 -0.45 19.77 -5.79
N HIS A 7 -1.51 19.06 -6.18
CA HIS A 7 -2.01 17.89 -5.46
C HIS A 7 -1.12 16.64 -5.53
N LEU A 8 -0.10 16.65 -6.41
CA LEU A 8 0.89 15.57 -6.52
C LEU A 8 2.21 15.90 -5.80
N LYS A 9 2.37 17.14 -5.32
CA LYS A 9 3.58 17.54 -4.58
C LYS A 9 3.60 16.89 -3.21
N MET A 10 4.77 16.45 -2.80
CA MET A 10 5.01 16.02 -1.43
C MET A 10 5.19 17.24 -0.53
N THR A 11 4.63 17.22 0.68
CA THR A 11 5.02 18.19 1.70
C THR A 11 6.52 18.00 2.03
N PRO A 12 7.27 19.06 2.42
CA PRO A 12 8.69 18.92 2.73
C PRO A 12 8.97 17.85 3.80
N PHE A 13 8.10 17.76 4.80
CA PHE A 13 8.19 16.74 5.85
C PHE A 13 8.01 15.33 5.29
N TYR A 14 6.96 15.09 4.48
CA TYR A 14 6.75 13.80 3.84
C TYR A 14 7.91 13.45 2.91
N GLY A 15 8.37 14.39 2.09
CA GLY A 15 9.48 14.23 1.17
C GLY A 15 10.77 13.80 1.88
N PHE A 16 11.08 14.37 3.05
CA PHE A 16 12.22 13.97 3.85
C PHE A 16 12.11 12.48 4.29
N PHE A 17 10.98 12.07 4.86
CA PHE A 17 10.80 10.68 5.31
C PHE A 17 10.64 9.70 4.14
N HIS A 18 10.09 10.14 3.02
CA HIS A 18 10.05 9.37 1.78
C HIS A 18 11.47 9.04 1.32
N TYR A 19 12.33 10.05 1.20
CA TYR A 19 13.72 9.87 0.77
C TYR A 19 14.54 9.07 1.78
N LEU A 20 14.36 9.31 3.07
CA LEU A 20 14.98 8.53 4.13
C LEU A 20 14.58 7.06 4.06
N SER A 21 13.29 6.76 3.88
CA SER A 21 12.79 5.39 3.73
C SER A 21 13.36 4.71 2.50
N TRP A 22 13.43 5.42 1.37
CA TRP A 22 14.06 4.95 0.15
C TRP A 22 15.55 4.62 0.35
N THR A 23 16.29 5.51 0.99
CA THR A 23 17.72 5.33 1.28
C THR A 23 17.95 4.11 2.18
N VAL A 24 17.18 3.99 3.27
CA VAL A 24 17.25 2.83 4.18
C VAL A 24 16.94 1.53 3.44
N TYR A 25 15.91 1.55 2.59
CA TYR A 25 15.55 0.40 1.79
C TYR A 25 16.67 -0.05 0.86
N GLN A 26 17.30 0.89 0.14
CA GLN A 26 18.40 0.60 -0.77
C GLN A 26 19.64 0.09 -0.02
N MET A 27 20.04 0.76 1.06
CA MET A 27 21.29 0.47 1.75
C MET A 27 21.21 -0.78 2.65
N TRP A 28 20.11 -0.97 3.34
CA TRP A 28 20.01 -2.01 4.38
C TRP A 28 19.24 -3.26 3.95
N PHE A 29 18.43 -3.17 2.91
CA PHE A 29 17.59 -4.28 2.45
C PHE A 29 17.88 -4.67 1.00
N ARG A 30 19.01 -4.22 0.42
CA ARG A 30 19.38 -4.50 -0.98
C ARG A 30 18.18 -4.33 -1.91
N GLY A 31 17.50 -3.20 -1.75
CA GLY A 31 16.19 -2.97 -2.31
C GLY A 31 16.16 -3.00 -3.83
N GLU A 32 15.28 -3.78 -4.39
CA GLU A 32 15.02 -3.83 -5.83
C GLU A 32 13.56 -3.57 -6.12
N VAL A 33 13.30 -2.80 -7.18
CA VAL A 33 11.97 -2.36 -7.54
C VAL A 33 11.74 -2.56 -9.02
N PHE A 34 10.58 -3.11 -9.35
CA PHE A 34 10.14 -3.34 -10.72
C PHE A 34 8.72 -2.80 -10.93
N GLY A 35 8.41 -2.37 -12.15
CA GLY A 35 7.08 -1.97 -12.56
C GLY A 35 6.68 -0.56 -12.11
N THR A 36 7.61 0.34 -11.79
CA THR A 36 7.29 1.74 -11.42
C THR A 36 6.66 2.52 -12.58
N GLU A 37 6.85 2.11 -13.82
CA GLU A 37 6.20 2.62 -15.01
C GLU A 37 4.68 2.36 -15.04
N ASN A 38 4.19 1.46 -14.19
CA ASN A 38 2.77 1.12 -14.07
C ASN A 38 1.96 2.13 -13.23
N PHE A 39 2.61 3.12 -12.63
CA PHE A 39 1.85 4.13 -11.88
C PHE A 39 1.06 5.05 -12.82
N PRO A 40 -0.26 5.24 -12.58
CA PRO A 40 -1.03 6.22 -13.31
C PRO A 40 -0.40 7.62 -13.20
N MET A 41 -0.16 8.25 -14.34
CA MET A 41 0.44 9.60 -14.39
C MET A 41 -0.51 10.66 -13.85
N GLU A 42 -1.80 10.48 -14.05
CA GLU A 42 -2.86 11.40 -13.66
C GLU A 42 -3.89 10.74 -12.75
N GLY A 43 -4.58 11.55 -11.97
CA GLY A 43 -5.65 11.12 -11.08
C GLY A 43 -5.18 10.32 -9.88
N PRO A 44 -6.10 9.97 -8.98
CA PRO A 44 -5.85 9.15 -7.82
C PRO A 44 -5.86 7.66 -8.19
N PHE A 45 -5.12 6.86 -7.42
CA PHE A 45 -5.13 5.41 -7.52
C PHE A 45 -4.96 4.76 -6.15
N LEU A 46 -5.32 3.51 -6.07
CA LEU A 46 -5.03 2.64 -4.94
C LEU A 46 -3.81 1.77 -5.25
N ILE A 47 -2.84 1.68 -4.33
CA ILE A 47 -1.89 0.57 -4.33
C ILE A 47 -2.44 -0.49 -3.39
N ALA A 48 -2.64 -1.69 -3.89
CA ALA A 48 -3.02 -2.86 -3.09
C ALA A 48 -1.82 -3.80 -2.98
N SER A 49 -1.25 -3.93 -1.78
CA SER A 49 -0.04 -4.74 -1.53
C SER A 49 -0.30 -5.85 -0.51
N ASN A 50 0.42 -6.97 -0.60
CA ASN A 50 0.51 -7.94 0.51
C ASN A 50 1.17 -7.28 1.73
N HIS A 51 0.90 -7.84 2.92
CA HIS A 51 1.40 -7.27 4.16
C HIS A 51 2.04 -8.34 5.04
N ALA A 52 3.36 -8.37 5.10
CA ALA A 52 4.12 -9.34 5.87
C ALA A 52 5.03 -8.69 6.94
N SER A 53 5.32 -7.39 6.79
CA SER A 53 6.31 -6.68 7.60
C SER A 53 5.85 -5.31 8.06
N HIS A 54 6.45 -4.80 9.14
CA HIS A 54 6.37 -3.38 9.49
C HIS A 54 7.02 -2.47 8.46
N LEU A 55 7.92 -3.00 7.65
CA LEU A 55 8.65 -2.27 6.61
C LEU A 55 7.82 -2.03 5.34
N ASP A 56 6.76 -2.83 5.11
CA ASP A 56 6.00 -2.74 3.86
C ASP A 56 5.44 -1.33 3.57
N PRO A 57 4.79 -0.63 4.51
CA PRO A 57 4.25 0.70 4.22
C PRO A 57 5.30 1.71 3.79
N PRO A 58 6.41 1.94 4.54
CA PRO A 58 7.44 2.89 4.12
C PRO A 58 8.18 2.44 2.85
N ILE A 59 8.42 1.15 2.66
CA ILE A 59 9.09 0.63 1.46
C ILE A 59 8.21 0.87 0.23
N VAL A 60 6.95 0.43 0.25
CA VAL A 60 6.03 0.59 -0.89
C VAL A 60 5.80 2.08 -1.20
N GLY A 61 5.57 2.90 -0.16
CA GLY A 61 5.32 4.33 -0.35
C GLY A 61 6.51 5.10 -0.88
N SER A 62 7.74 4.70 -0.51
CA SER A 62 8.96 5.37 -0.98
C SER A 62 9.29 5.10 -2.46
N GLN A 63 8.57 4.20 -3.13
CA GLN A 63 8.74 3.96 -4.56
C GLN A 63 7.86 4.87 -5.44
N VAL A 64 6.93 5.61 -4.86
CA VAL A 64 5.97 6.43 -5.61
C VAL A 64 6.38 7.89 -5.55
N ALA A 65 6.60 8.53 -6.69
CA ALA A 65 7.05 9.93 -6.78
C ALA A 65 5.92 10.94 -6.46
N ARG A 66 5.03 10.61 -5.53
CA ARG A 66 3.96 11.49 -5.00
C ARG A 66 3.62 11.12 -3.57
N GLN A 67 2.99 12.06 -2.85
CA GLN A 67 2.53 11.80 -1.49
C GLN A 67 1.39 10.78 -1.47
N MET A 68 1.60 9.68 -0.74
CA MET A 68 0.64 8.61 -0.54
C MET A 68 0.02 8.70 0.85
N ARG A 69 -1.24 8.28 0.97
CA ARG A 69 -1.89 8.09 2.27
C ARG A 69 -1.74 6.65 2.71
N PHE A 70 -1.58 6.46 4.01
CA PHE A 70 -1.45 5.14 4.64
C PHE A 70 -2.51 4.95 5.71
N PHE A 71 -2.62 3.71 6.18
CA PHE A 71 -3.42 3.37 7.36
C PHE A 71 -2.54 3.03 8.54
N ALA A 72 -2.92 3.50 9.71
CA ALA A 72 -2.29 3.04 10.95
C ALA A 72 -3.32 2.80 12.04
N ARG A 73 -3.00 1.90 12.97
CA ARG A 73 -3.86 1.60 14.11
C ARG A 73 -4.07 2.86 14.94
N LYS A 74 -5.31 3.22 15.24
CA LYS A 74 -5.69 4.40 16.03
C LYS A 74 -4.97 4.47 17.39
N SER A 75 -4.65 3.32 18.01
CA SER A 75 -3.91 3.28 19.26
C SER A 75 -2.49 3.90 19.19
N LEU A 76 -1.91 4.07 17.98
CA LEU A 76 -0.63 4.76 17.82
C LEU A 76 -0.74 6.26 18.11
N TRP A 77 -1.93 6.86 17.98
CA TRP A 77 -2.19 8.25 18.34
C TRP A 77 -2.20 8.51 19.85
N ASN A 78 -2.13 7.46 20.70
CA ASN A 78 -2.00 7.60 22.15
C ASN A 78 -0.61 8.11 22.57
N SER A 79 0.41 7.94 21.73
CA SER A 79 1.73 8.54 21.94
C SER A 79 1.78 9.92 21.28
N PRO A 80 2.12 11.00 22.00
CA PRO A 80 2.20 12.35 21.44
C PRO A 80 3.19 12.46 20.27
N ILE A 81 4.33 11.78 20.36
CA ILE A 81 5.37 11.78 19.32
C ILE A 81 4.87 11.03 18.07
N ALA A 82 4.29 9.82 18.26
CA ALA A 82 3.75 9.07 17.15
C ALA A 82 2.56 9.79 16.49
N ARG A 83 1.68 10.41 17.29
CA ARG A 83 0.57 11.25 16.80
C ARG A 83 1.09 12.38 15.92
N TRP A 84 2.03 13.16 16.43
CA TRP A 84 2.61 14.28 15.68
C TRP A 84 3.19 13.80 14.33
N TRP A 85 3.95 12.69 14.32
CA TRP A 85 4.53 12.13 13.11
C TRP A 85 3.46 11.61 12.14
N LEU A 86 2.49 10.83 12.63
CA LEU A 86 1.42 10.24 11.82
C LEU A 86 0.53 11.31 11.18
N ASP A 87 0.26 12.40 11.90
CA ASP A 87 -0.52 13.53 11.39
C ASP A 87 0.24 14.26 10.29
N HIS A 88 1.56 14.43 10.41
CA HIS A 88 2.40 15.08 9.38
C HIS A 88 2.62 14.24 8.12
N VAL A 89 2.60 12.91 8.22
CA VAL A 89 2.61 12.03 7.04
C VAL A 89 1.19 11.71 6.55
N GLU A 90 0.17 12.39 7.11
CA GLU A 90 -1.23 12.31 6.71
C GLU A 90 -1.80 10.88 6.74
N THR A 91 -1.44 10.12 7.76
CA THR A 91 -1.89 8.75 7.96
C THR A 91 -3.36 8.71 8.42
N ILE A 92 -4.14 7.79 7.88
CA ILE A 92 -5.55 7.61 8.23
C ILE A 92 -5.66 6.65 9.43
N PRO A 93 -6.20 7.08 10.59
CA PRO A 93 -6.39 6.21 11.75
C PRO A 93 -7.47 5.15 11.50
N VAL A 94 -7.21 3.89 11.90
CA VAL A 94 -8.12 2.74 11.74
C VAL A 94 -8.30 2.01 13.05
N GLU A 95 -9.54 1.67 13.39
CA GLU A 95 -9.88 0.70 14.42
C GLU A 95 -10.00 -0.70 13.79
N ARG A 96 -9.15 -1.64 14.22
CA ARG A 96 -9.04 -2.94 13.53
C ARG A 96 -10.17 -3.93 13.85
N ASP A 97 -10.80 -3.77 15.00
CA ASP A 97 -11.67 -4.82 15.55
C ASP A 97 -13.15 -4.62 15.24
N SER A 98 -13.54 -3.52 14.61
CA SER A 98 -14.93 -3.11 14.43
C SER A 98 -15.41 -2.95 12.98
N GLY A 99 -14.59 -3.35 11.97
CA GLY A 99 -14.96 -3.05 10.58
C GLY A 99 -15.15 -1.54 10.37
N ASP A 100 -14.15 -0.73 10.74
CA ASP A 100 -14.20 0.73 10.83
C ASP A 100 -14.75 1.39 9.55
N ILE A 101 -16.06 1.57 9.51
CA ILE A 101 -16.78 2.27 8.41
C ILE A 101 -16.25 3.71 8.28
N GLY A 102 -15.83 4.33 9.38
CA GLY A 102 -15.24 5.66 9.38
C GLY A 102 -13.93 5.70 8.60
N ALA A 103 -13.05 4.71 8.78
CA ALA A 103 -11.82 4.61 8.01
C ALA A 103 -12.10 4.42 6.51
N ILE A 104 -13.06 3.55 6.16
CA ILE A 104 -13.47 3.35 4.76
C ILE A 104 -13.96 4.67 4.15
N LYS A 105 -14.79 5.42 4.85
CA LYS A 105 -15.28 6.73 4.40
C LYS A 105 -14.14 7.73 4.17
N ARG A 106 -13.14 7.79 5.09
CA ARG A 106 -11.98 8.67 4.96
C ARG A 106 -11.13 8.32 3.73
N VAL A 107 -10.97 7.02 3.41
CA VAL A 107 -10.29 6.60 2.18
C VAL A 107 -11.03 7.02 0.94
N ILE A 108 -12.33 6.74 0.89
CA ILE A 108 -13.17 7.14 -0.25
C ILE A 108 -13.10 8.66 -0.45
N GLN A 109 -13.13 9.43 0.64
CA GLN A 109 -12.97 10.88 0.57
C GLN A 109 -11.59 11.27 0.05
N ALA A 110 -10.50 10.71 0.56
CA ALA A 110 -9.14 10.99 0.10
C ALA A 110 -8.99 10.75 -1.41
N LEU A 111 -9.51 9.62 -1.91
CA LEU A 111 -9.49 9.30 -3.34
C LEU A 111 -10.31 10.30 -4.16
N ARG A 112 -11.47 10.75 -3.68
CA ARG A 112 -12.28 11.78 -4.33
C ARG A 112 -11.60 13.16 -4.35
N GLU A 113 -10.72 13.41 -3.39
CA GLU A 113 -9.88 14.61 -3.29
C GLU A 113 -8.55 14.48 -4.07
N ASN A 114 -8.48 13.55 -5.03
CA ASN A 114 -7.29 13.31 -5.85
C ASN A 114 -6.05 12.83 -5.07
N ARG A 115 -6.23 12.19 -3.91
CA ARG A 115 -5.13 11.67 -3.10
C ARG A 115 -5.05 10.15 -3.22
N SER A 116 -3.88 9.65 -3.62
CA SER A 116 -3.63 8.23 -3.77
C SER A 116 -3.37 7.57 -2.41
N VAL A 117 -3.73 6.28 -2.29
CA VAL A 117 -3.70 5.55 -1.02
C VAL A 117 -2.98 4.22 -1.19
N VAL A 118 -2.13 3.86 -0.23
CA VAL A 118 -1.59 2.50 -0.08
C VAL A 118 -2.44 1.75 0.93
N LEU A 119 -2.89 0.58 0.56
CA LEU A 119 -3.62 -0.29 1.47
C LEU A 119 -3.19 -1.76 1.33
N PHE A 120 -3.47 -2.50 2.38
CA PHE A 120 -3.16 -3.91 2.47
C PHE A 120 -4.47 -4.68 2.56
N PRO A 121 -4.89 -5.38 1.47
CA PRO A 121 -6.18 -6.07 1.41
C PRO A 121 -6.42 -7.07 2.54
N GLU A 122 -5.37 -7.65 3.07
CA GLU A 122 -5.39 -8.61 4.18
C GLU A 122 -5.88 -7.99 5.50
N GLY A 123 -5.74 -6.66 5.66
CA GLY A 123 -6.14 -5.90 6.85
C GLY A 123 -5.29 -6.17 8.10
N THR A 124 -4.33 -7.07 8.03
CA THR A 124 -3.37 -7.37 9.09
C THR A 124 -2.09 -7.93 8.47
N ARG A 125 -0.99 -7.89 9.20
CA ARG A 125 0.24 -8.53 8.74
C ARG A 125 0.12 -10.05 8.78
N SER A 126 0.66 -10.69 7.76
CA SER A 126 0.78 -12.15 7.71
C SER A 126 1.55 -12.67 8.93
N PRO A 127 1.09 -13.75 9.56
CA PRO A 127 1.79 -14.36 10.67
C PRO A 127 3.02 -15.19 10.24
N ASP A 128 3.04 -15.65 8.99
CA ASP A 128 3.97 -16.65 8.45
C ASP A 128 4.62 -16.24 7.11
N GLY A 129 4.33 -15.02 6.63
CA GLY A 129 4.84 -14.51 5.37
C GLY A 129 4.02 -14.89 4.14
N HIS A 130 3.03 -15.79 4.26
CA HIS A 130 2.16 -16.17 3.15
C HIS A 130 1.04 -15.15 2.94
N LEU A 131 0.53 -15.11 1.70
CA LEU A 131 -0.64 -14.28 1.36
C LEU A 131 -1.86 -14.72 2.14
N GLN A 132 -2.57 -13.74 2.68
CA GLN A 132 -3.85 -13.94 3.37
C GLN A 132 -5.02 -13.64 2.42
N LYS A 133 -6.22 -14.05 2.82
CA LYS A 133 -7.45 -13.66 2.10
C LYS A 133 -7.68 -12.15 2.20
N ALA A 134 -8.11 -11.54 1.09
CA ALA A 134 -8.52 -10.14 1.10
C ALA A 134 -9.81 -9.95 1.90
N LYS A 135 -9.88 -8.86 2.65
CA LYS A 135 -11.12 -8.39 3.28
C LYS A 135 -11.97 -7.60 2.29
N PRO A 136 -13.30 -7.67 2.36
CA PRO A 136 -14.19 -6.97 1.42
C PRO A 136 -14.02 -5.44 1.38
N GLY A 137 -13.41 -4.85 2.41
CA GLY A 137 -13.17 -3.41 2.52
C GLY A 137 -12.39 -2.82 1.34
N VAL A 138 -11.37 -3.52 0.82
CA VAL A 138 -10.64 -3.05 -0.36
C VAL A 138 -11.55 -2.98 -1.59
N GLY A 139 -12.35 -4.01 -1.82
CA GLY A 139 -13.31 -4.03 -2.91
C GLY A 139 -14.37 -2.93 -2.78
N LEU A 140 -14.87 -2.68 -1.55
CA LEU A 140 -15.80 -1.59 -1.29
C LEU A 140 -15.18 -0.22 -1.65
N MET A 141 -13.95 0.06 -1.21
CA MET A 141 -13.26 1.32 -1.50
C MET A 141 -13.01 1.49 -2.99
N ALA A 142 -12.52 0.47 -3.66
CA ALA A 142 -12.28 0.46 -5.11
C ALA A 142 -13.57 0.68 -5.90
N CYS A 143 -14.63 -0.13 -5.67
CA CYS A 143 -15.91 -0.02 -6.39
C CYS A 143 -16.64 1.32 -6.13
N LYS A 144 -16.50 1.92 -4.95
CA LYS A 144 -17.15 3.21 -4.61
C LYS A 144 -16.44 4.42 -5.23
N THR A 145 -15.21 4.27 -5.66
CA THR A 145 -14.39 5.35 -6.22
C THR A 145 -14.10 5.17 -7.71
N GLY A 146 -14.12 3.92 -8.20
CA GLY A 146 -13.81 3.62 -9.60
C GLY A 146 -12.35 3.87 -9.99
N VAL A 147 -11.47 4.13 -9.02
CA VAL A 147 -10.06 4.44 -9.31
C VAL A 147 -9.29 3.19 -9.74
N PRO A 148 -8.26 3.33 -10.58
CA PRO A 148 -7.39 2.20 -10.91
C PRO A 148 -6.69 1.66 -9.66
N VAL A 149 -6.53 0.34 -9.60
CA VAL A 149 -5.82 -0.34 -8.52
C VAL A 149 -4.50 -0.88 -9.05
N VAL A 150 -3.38 -0.42 -8.53
CA VAL A 150 -2.04 -0.93 -8.83
C VAL A 150 -1.75 -2.09 -7.87
N PRO A 151 -1.72 -3.34 -8.33
CA PRO A 151 -1.35 -4.47 -7.50
C PRO A 151 0.15 -4.42 -7.23
N CYS A 152 0.53 -4.68 -5.98
CA CYS A 152 1.92 -4.69 -5.55
C CYS A 152 2.23 -5.99 -4.81
N ARG A 153 3.39 -6.57 -5.08
CA ARG A 153 3.91 -7.70 -4.33
C ARG A 153 5.25 -7.36 -3.71
N VAL A 154 5.35 -7.54 -2.40
CA VAL A 154 6.61 -7.39 -1.65
C VAL A 154 7.10 -8.77 -1.27
N TYR A 155 8.34 -9.07 -1.65
CA TYR A 155 9.05 -10.30 -1.35
C TYR A 155 10.17 -10.04 -0.33
N GLY A 156 10.49 -11.03 0.49
CA GLY A 156 11.58 -10.96 1.46
C GLY A 156 11.30 -10.14 2.71
N SER A 157 10.26 -9.29 2.72
CA SER A 157 9.99 -8.38 3.86
C SER A 157 9.65 -9.12 5.16
N PHE A 158 9.06 -10.31 5.09
CA PHE A 158 8.81 -11.13 6.28
C PHE A 158 10.13 -11.57 6.93
N ALA A 159 11.10 -12.04 6.14
CA ALA A 159 12.43 -12.43 6.62
C ALA A 159 13.23 -11.21 7.13
N ALA A 160 12.99 -10.03 6.54
CA ALA A 160 13.64 -8.79 6.93
C ALA A 160 13.10 -8.23 8.25
N PHE A 161 11.78 -8.18 8.46
CA PHE A 161 11.16 -7.71 9.71
C PHE A 161 9.71 -8.17 9.86
N GLY A 162 9.52 -9.50 9.92
CA GLY A 162 8.21 -10.12 10.06
C GLY A 162 7.58 -9.94 11.43
N LYS A 163 6.34 -10.45 11.55
CA LYS A 163 5.59 -10.42 12.80
C LYS A 163 6.32 -11.21 13.88
N GLY A 164 6.50 -10.60 15.06
CA GLY A 164 7.19 -11.22 16.20
C GLY A 164 8.68 -10.91 16.29
N MET A 165 9.30 -10.42 15.24
CA MET A 165 10.69 -9.95 15.30
C MET A 165 10.79 -8.63 16.07
N LYS A 166 11.83 -8.50 16.91
CA LYS A 166 12.10 -7.28 17.71
C LYS A 166 13.07 -6.36 17.00
N ILE A 167 13.95 -6.88 16.16
CA ILE A 167 15.00 -6.15 15.44
C ILE A 167 14.94 -6.57 13.98
N PRO A 168 15.06 -5.62 13.03
CA PRO A 168 15.16 -5.95 11.62
C PRO A 168 16.41 -6.77 11.31
N ASN A 169 16.29 -7.71 10.38
CA ASN A 169 17.40 -8.45 9.82
C ASN A 169 17.99 -7.65 8.66
N PHE A 170 18.96 -6.81 8.97
CA PHE A 170 19.66 -5.98 7.99
C PHE A 170 20.43 -6.85 7.00
N GLY A 171 20.43 -6.46 5.72
CA GLY A 171 21.03 -7.22 4.63
C GLY A 171 20.12 -8.28 4.01
N SER A 172 18.95 -8.53 4.58
CA SER A 172 17.92 -9.36 3.91
C SER A 172 17.43 -8.67 2.65
N PRO A 173 17.46 -9.34 1.48
CA PRO A 173 16.95 -8.73 0.26
C PRO A 173 15.43 -8.57 0.33
N VAL A 174 14.97 -7.39 -0.08
CA VAL A 174 13.54 -7.11 -0.20
C VAL A 174 13.25 -6.60 -1.61
N THR A 175 12.36 -7.26 -2.32
CA THR A 175 11.98 -6.90 -3.69
C THR A 175 10.54 -6.41 -3.72
N VAL A 176 10.31 -5.29 -4.41
CA VAL A 176 8.97 -4.72 -4.63
C VAL A 176 8.63 -4.79 -6.11
N VAL A 177 7.48 -5.37 -6.44
CA VAL A 177 7.03 -5.49 -7.82
C VAL A 177 5.63 -4.88 -7.94
N PHE A 178 5.48 -3.88 -8.81
CA PHE A 178 4.20 -3.28 -9.15
C PHE A 178 3.70 -3.87 -10.46
N GLY A 179 2.52 -4.47 -10.43
CA GLY A 179 1.85 -4.99 -11.62
C GLY A 179 1.09 -3.89 -12.38
N PRO A 180 0.62 -4.20 -13.59
CA PRO A 180 -0.22 -3.29 -14.37
C PRO A 180 -1.47 -2.84 -13.60
N PRO A 181 -1.88 -1.57 -13.74
CA PRO A 181 -3.08 -1.07 -13.07
C PRO A 181 -4.32 -1.84 -13.52
N ILE A 182 -5.16 -2.20 -12.57
CA ILE A 182 -6.43 -2.89 -12.77
C ILE A 182 -7.51 -1.81 -12.90
N PRO A 183 -8.14 -1.61 -14.06
CA PRO A 183 -9.23 -0.66 -14.20
C PRO A 183 -10.51 -1.16 -13.51
N ALA A 184 -11.44 -0.25 -13.24
CA ALA A 184 -12.70 -0.59 -12.58
C ALA A 184 -13.50 -1.68 -13.32
N SER A 185 -13.43 -1.70 -14.64
CA SER A 185 -14.08 -2.72 -15.48
C SER A 185 -13.60 -4.16 -15.23
N GLU A 186 -12.40 -4.34 -14.68
CA GLU A 186 -11.85 -5.67 -14.41
C GLU A 186 -12.14 -6.14 -12.97
N TYR A 187 -12.15 -5.27 -11.99
CA TYR A 187 -12.39 -5.68 -10.60
C TYR A 187 -13.85 -5.55 -10.16
N ASP A 188 -14.61 -4.59 -10.71
CA ASP A 188 -15.97 -4.32 -10.29
C ASP A 188 -16.99 -5.17 -11.07
N GLU A 189 -17.88 -5.83 -10.35
CA GLU A 189 -18.94 -6.67 -10.91
C GLU A 189 -20.29 -6.24 -10.30
N PRO A 190 -20.96 -5.20 -10.87
CA PRO A 190 -22.21 -4.69 -10.33
C PRO A 190 -23.32 -5.75 -10.26
N THR A 191 -23.29 -6.74 -11.15
CA THR A 191 -24.29 -7.82 -11.20
C THR A 191 -24.14 -8.84 -10.07
N ALA A 192 -22.99 -8.85 -9.37
CA ALA A 192 -22.76 -9.72 -8.21
C ALA A 192 -23.57 -9.34 -6.96
N GLY A 193 -24.33 -8.24 -6.98
CA GLY A 193 -25.24 -7.84 -5.92
C GLY A 193 -24.55 -7.71 -4.55
N LYS A 194 -24.98 -8.47 -3.55
CA LYS A 194 -24.39 -8.43 -2.20
C LYS A 194 -22.93 -8.88 -2.14
N ALA A 195 -22.50 -9.74 -3.07
CA ALA A 195 -21.12 -10.25 -3.12
C ALA A 195 -20.15 -9.31 -3.86
N ARG A 196 -20.64 -8.22 -4.47
CA ARG A 196 -19.87 -7.29 -5.32
C ARG A 196 -18.51 -6.91 -4.74
N TYR A 197 -18.48 -6.49 -3.49
CA TYR A 197 -17.26 -6.01 -2.86
C TYR A 197 -16.28 -7.15 -2.49
N GLU A 198 -16.82 -8.31 -2.16
CA GLU A 198 -16.00 -9.50 -1.93
C GLU A 198 -15.38 -9.99 -3.24
N VAL A 199 -16.15 -10.06 -4.31
CA VAL A 199 -15.66 -10.41 -5.67
C VAL A 199 -14.56 -9.45 -6.10
N ALA A 200 -14.76 -8.14 -5.94
CA ALA A 200 -13.75 -7.15 -6.27
C ALA A 200 -12.46 -7.34 -5.44
N ALA A 201 -12.58 -7.58 -4.14
CA ALA A 201 -11.45 -7.82 -3.26
C ALA A 201 -10.66 -9.08 -3.67
N GLN A 202 -11.37 -10.16 -4.04
CA GLN A 202 -10.76 -11.41 -4.51
C GLN A 202 -10.04 -11.22 -5.86
N ARG A 203 -10.64 -10.49 -6.80
CA ARG A 203 -10.02 -10.16 -8.10
C ARG A 203 -8.73 -9.35 -7.91
N ILE A 204 -8.74 -8.34 -7.06
CA ILE A 204 -7.57 -7.55 -6.71
C ILE A 204 -6.49 -8.45 -6.07
N MET A 205 -6.86 -9.31 -5.13
CA MET A 205 -5.92 -10.21 -4.47
C MET A 205 -5.33 -11.26 -5.42
N ALA A 206 -6.12 -11.75 -6.37
CA ALA A 206 -5.65 -12.67 -7.41
C ALA A 206 -4.58 -12.01 -8.30
N ARG A 207 -4.74 -10.71 -8.62
CA ARG A 207 -3.71 -9.95 -9.37
C ARG A 207 -2.43 -9.78 -8.56
N ILE A 208 -2.51 -9.54 -7.24
CA ILE A 208 -1.34 -9.51 -6.37
C ILE A 208 -0.65 -10.88 -6.32
N ALA A 209 -1.43 -11.96 -6.21
CA ALA A 209 -0.91 -13.33 -6.17
C ALA A 209 -0.22 -13.74 -7.48
N ALA A 210 -0.71 -13.23 -8.61
CA ALA A 210 -0.18 -13.54 -9.96
C ALA A 210 1.16 -12.82 -10.26
N ILE A 211 1.56 -11.81 -9.49
CA ILE A 211 2.86 -11.18 -9.65
C ILE A 211 3.93 -12.21 -9.25
N ALA A 212 4.83 -12.52 -10.18
CA ALA A 212 5.93 -13.43 -9.92
C ALA A 212 7.13 -12.67 -9.31
N GLU A 213 7.89 -13.35 -8.46
CA GLU A 213 9.18 -12.83 -8.03
C GLU A 213 10.14 -12.81 -9.22
N PRO A 214 10.78 -11.66 -9.50
CA PRO A 214 11.76 -11.58 -10.58
C PRO A 214 12.89 -12.58 -10.32
N ARG A 215 13.16 -13.44 -11.28
CA ARG A 215 14.34 -14.33 -11.22
C ARG A 215 15.55 -13.52 -11.61
N TYR A 216 16.52 -13.42 -10.72
CA TYR A 216 17.81 -12.87 -11.07
C TYR A 216 18.45 -13.82 -12.07
N ALA A 217 18.82 -13.32 -13.24
CA ALA A 217 19.83 -13.99 -14.03
C ALA A 217 21.11 -13.92 -13.18
N VAL A 218 21.50 -15.05 -12.64
CA VAL A 218 22.84 -15.18 -12.03
C VAL A 218 23.81 -14.93 -13.15
N ILE A 219 24.39 -13.70 -13.18
CA ILE A 219 25.48 -13.33 -14.08
C ILE A 219 26.76 -13.92 -13.54
#